data_51cab6314a6142fcff7e453b2a5f4a8d
#
_entry.id   51cab6314a6142fcff7e453b2a5f4a8d
#
_cell.length_a   1.000
_cell.length_b   1.000
_cell.length_c   1.000
_cell.angle_alpha   90.00
_cell.angle_beta   90.00
_cell.angle_gamma   90.00
#
_symmetry.space_group_name_H-M   'P 1'
#
loop_
_entity.id
_entity.type
_entity.pdbx_description
1 polymer ?
#
loop_
_entity_poly.entity_id
_entity_poly.type
_entity_poly.pdbx_seq_one_letter_code
_entity_poly.pdbx_strand_id
1 'polypeptide(L)'
;MGATFTQFTVWFALAAVVLISVSSIWTYYSMNRLIQISQERREVALGKGLALAVSDLIVTREYAQLEGDLQQIMANEGVRSVLVTDLRGNVLAFLERRAEYDEVKPNFSLSRIELPKNLPDSFVVNKTDDLSVLWYKVDPGIPLGWIRMESFSNLSDALLNNLRINIMLSVFVLFAGLFGTALTLFYRAKKKTQEQQQQLMSKNEILYDAAHLDALTKLPNRLSLSRLLEAAIATSKRDTDLLAICFLDLDGFKGVNDRMGHSSGDNLLIAAAGRMKKAIRDSDSVIRLGGDEFVLLLGGLKGVSEGGVLLRRILDLLAAPFMIDGQSVLISASIGVTIYPIDSASITDLLAHADSAMYEAKKQGKNAWVLYRAP
;
A
#
# COMPACT_ATOMS: atom_id res chain seq x y z
N MET A 1 20.30 0.49 -5.49
CA MET A 1 20.70 1.14 -4.21
C MET A 1 19.53 1.66 -3.37
N GLY A 2 18.42 2.14 -3.91
CA GLY A 2 17.29 2.65 -3.12
C GLY A 2 16.50 1.59 -2.33
N ALA A 3 16.35 0.37 -2.83
CA ALA A 3 15.57 -0.69 -2.17
C ALA A 3 16.26 -1.26 -0.91
N THR A 4 17.59 -1.35 -0.93
CA THR A 4 18.38 -1.82 0.22
C THR A 4 18.40 -0.81 1.36
N PHE A 5 18.43 0.49 1.05
CA PHE A 5 18.39 1.56 2.05
C PHE A 5 17.02 1.64 2.75
N THR A 6 15.92 1.50 2.00
CA THR A 6 14.56 1.47 2.58
C THR A 6 14.32 0.21 3.42
N GLN A 7 14.82 -0.94 3.01
CA GLN A 7 14.78 -2.15 3.83
C GLN A 7 15.58 -1.99 5.14
N PHE A 8 16.77 -1.42 5.06
CA PHE A 8 17.60 -1.17 6.25
C PHE A 8 16.94 -0.22 7.24
N THR A 9 16.33 0.89 6.77
CA THR A 9 15.59 1.83 7.63
C THR A 9 14.37 1.20 8.31
N VAL A 10 13.63 0.33 7.62
CA VAL A 10 12.48 -0.41 8.19
C VAL A 10 12.95 -1.40 9.26
N TRP A 11 14.01 -2.17 9.01
CA TRP A 11 14.57 -3.11 9.99
C TRP A 11 15.14 -2.39 11.20
N PHE A 12 15.82 -1.25 11.01
CA PHE A 12 16.34 -0.45 12.11
C PHE A 12 15.22 0.13 12.97
N ALA A 13 14.15 0.63 12.35
CA ALA A 13 12.98 1.12 13.06
C ALA A 13 12.25 0.02 13.84
N LEU A 14 12.09 -1.17 13.27
CA LEU A 14 11.53 -2.34 13.97
C LEU A 14 12.41 -2.76 15.15
N ALA A 15 13.71 -2.81 14.97
CA ALA A 15 14.65 -3.13 16.05
C ALA A 15 14.58 -2.11 17.19
N ALA A 16 14.48 -0.81 16.89
CA ALA A 16 14.32 0.25 17.88
C ALA A 16 13.02 0.09 18.68
N VAL A 17 11.89 -0.23 18.03
CA VAL A 17 10.61 -0.49 18.72
C VAL A 17 10.72 -1.68 19.66
N VAL A 18 11.30 -2.78 19.21
CA VAL A 18 11.50 -3.97 20.05
C VAL A 18 12.36 -3.63 21.27
N LEU A 19 13.46 -2.90 21.07
CA LEU A 19 14.39 -2.53 22.13
C LEU A 19 13.73 -1.61 23.15
N ILE A 20 12.95 -0.61 22.72
CA ILE A 20 12.19 0.28 23.60
C ILE A 20 11.10 -0.49 24.35
N SER A 21 10.39 -1.40 23.68
CA SER A 21 9.35 -2.22 24.32
C SER A 21 9.94 -3.14 25.40
N VAL A 22 11.05 -3.80 25.10
CA VAL A 22 11.77 -4.66 26.06
C VAL A 22 12.30 -3.83 27.24
N SER A 23 12.90 -2.67 26.98
CA SER A 23 13.37 -1.75 28.02
C SER A 23 12.23 -1.24 28.90
N SER A 24 11.08 -0.91 28.31
CA SER A 24 9.91 -0.45 29.06
C SER A 24 9.33 -1.54 29.96
N ILE A 25 9.22 -2.77 29.45
CA ILE A 25 8.79 -3.94 30.21
C ILE A 25 9.77 -4.21 31.36
N TRP A 26 11.07 -4.20 31.08
CA TRP A 26 12.10 -4.40 32.11
C TRP A 26 12.05 -3.31 33.19
N THR A 27 11.89 -2.04 32.81
CA THR A 27 11.74 -0.92 33.74
C THR A 27 10.52 -1.09 34.64
N TYR A 28 9.37 -1.51 34.05
CA TYR A 28 8.15 -1.78 34.82
C TYR A 28 8.38 -2.87 35.89
N TYR A 29 8.93 -4.02 35.50
CA TYR A 29 9.19 -5.11 36.44
C TYR A 29 10.23 -4.74 37.50
N SER A 30 11.29 -4.05 37.12
CA SER A 30 12.32 -3.57 38.06
C SER A 30 11.75 -2.59 39.09
N MET A 31 10.94 -1.62 38.62
CA MET A 31 10.31 -0.63 39.49
C MET A 31 9.30 -1.28 40.44
N ASN A 32 8.47 -2.19 39.93
CA ASN A 32 7.53 -2.94 40.77
C ASN A 32 8.26 -3.72 41.87
N ARG A 33 9.35 -4.40 41.57
CA ARG A 33 10.17 -5.12 42.52
C ARG A 33 10.79 -4.18 43.57
N LEU A 34 11.29 -3.03 43.13
CA LEU A 34 11.88 -2.03 44.06
C LEU A 34 10.83 -1.45 45.00
N ILE A 35 9.63 -1.14 44.52
CA ILE A 35 8.51 -0.65 45.33
C ILE A 35 8.13 -1.69 46.39
N GLN A 36 7.98 -2.96 45.97
CA GLN A 36 7.64 -4.06 46.90
C GLN A 36 8.69 -4.22 48.02
N ILE A 37 9.97 -4.24 47.66
CA ILE A 37 11.07 -4.35 48.64
C ILE A 37 11.11 -3.11 49.57
N SER A 38 10.89 -1.92 49.02
CA SER A 38 10.88 -0.69 49.79
C SER A 38 9.72 -0.65 50.81
N GLN A 39 8.53 -1.10 50.38
CA GLN A 39 7.37 -1.19 51.28
C GLN A 39 7.60 -2.19 52.41
N GLU A 40 8.07 -3.40 52.09
CA GLU A 40 8.36 -4.41 53.11
C GLU A 40 9.38 -3.92 54.14
N ARG A 41 10.48 -3.28 53.70
CA ARG A 41 11.47 -2.65 54.58
C ARG A 41 10.86 -1.55 55.46
N ARG A 42 9.96 -0.73 54.90
CA ARG A 42 9.26 0.32 55.66
C ARG A 42 8.34 -0.26 56.73
N GLU A 43 7.56 -1.29 56.37
CA GLU A 43 6.67 -1.98 57.30
C GLU A 43 7.42 -2.64 58.45
N VAL A 44 8.51 -3.35 58.12
CA VAL A 44 9.39 -3.95 59.16
C VAL A 44 10.05 -2.92 60.02
N ALA A 45 10.50 -1.80 59.47
CA ALA A 45 11.09 -0.69 60.25
C ALA A 45 10.06 -0.06 61.19
N LEU A 46 8.82 0.14 60.72
CA LEU A 46 7.72 0.64 61.57
C LEU A 46 7.36 -0.37 62.68
N GLY A 47 7.24 -1.65 62.32
CA GLY A 47 6.99 -2.70 63.33
C GLY A 47 8.08 -2.77 64.39
N LYS A 48 9.35 -2.65 64.01
CA LYS A 48 10.48 -2.59 64.93
C LYS A 48 10.42 -1.34 65.86
N GLY A 49 10.15 -0.18 65.25
CA GLY A 49 9.99 1.10 66.01
C GLY A 49 8.85 1.00 67.01
N LEU A 50 7.69 0.47 66.58
CA LEU A 50 6.55 0.19 67.46
C LEU A 50 6.91 -0.76 68.58
N ALA A 51 7.55 -1.88 68.28
CA ALA A 51 7.92 -2.89 69.28
C ALA A 51 8.84 -2.29 70.38
N LEU A 52 9.76 -1.41 69.98
CA LEU A 52 10.62 -0.71 70.96
C LEU A 52 9.82 0.30 71.78
N ALA A 53 8.93 1.07 71.14
CA ALA A 53 8.13 2.10 71.89
C ALA A 53 7.13 1.48 72.85
N VAL A 54 6.55 0.32 72.52
CA VAL A 54 5.51 -0.31 73.35
C VAL A 54 6.09 -1.25 74.42
N SER A 55 7.36 -1.67 74.35
CA SER A 55 7.94 -2.68 75.23
C SER A 55 7.89 -2.27 76.65
N ASP A 56 8.30 -1.04 77.00
CA ASP A 56 8.31 -0.54 78.37
C ASP A 56 6.89 -0.35 78.93
N LEU A 57 5.95 0.11 78.08
CA LEU A 57 4.54 0.31 78.41
C LEU A 57 3.81 -1.00 78.73
N ILE A 58 4.18 -2.09 78.03
CA ILE A 58 3.64 -3.43 78.31
C ILE A 58 4.13 -3.91 79.68
N VAL A 59 5.42 -3.69 80.01
CA VAL A 59 6.00 -4.11 81.27
C VAL A 59 5.43 -3.31 82.49
N THR A 60 5.26 -1.98 82.27
CA THR A 60 4.69 -1.10 83.32
C THR A 60 3.18 -1.16 83.45
N ARG A 61 2.49 -1.79 82.48
CA ARG A 61 1.01 -1.90 82.34
C ARG A 61 0.32 -0.53 82.15
N GLU A 62 1.02 0.42 81.52
CA GLU A 62 0.48 1.76 81.24
C GLU A 62 -0.28 1.79 79.93
N TYR A 63 -1.40 1.02 79.80
CA TYR A 63 -2.15 0.81 78.58
C TYR A 63 -2.78 2.08 78.00
N ALA A 64 -3.12 3.09 78.89
CA ALA A 64 -3.66 4.35 78.37
C ALA A 64 -2.61 5.17 77.58
N GLN A 65 -1.34 5.12 78.04
CA GLN A 65 -0.22 5.74 77.32
C GLN A 65 0.13 4.96 76.07
N LEU A 66 0.04 3.63 76.12
CA LEU A 66 0.20 2.76 74.95
C LEU A 66 -0.79 3.12 73.80
N GLU A 67 -2.08 3.34 74.11
CA GLU A 67 -3.06 3.78 73.14
C GLU A 67 -2.72 5.14 72.53
N GLY A 68 -2.27 6.11 73.34
CA GLY A 68 -1.86 7.43 72.88
C GLY A 68 -0.65 7.41 71.95
N ASP A 69 0.37 6.64 72.29
CA ASP A 69 1.57 6.49 71.42
C ASP A 69 1.24 5.77 70.10
N LEU A 70 0.42 4.73 70.14
CA LEU A 70 -0.09 4.05 68.94
C LEU A 70 -0.92 4.99 68.07
N GLN A 71 -1.77 5.84 68.66
CA GLN A 71 -2.56 6.81 67.91
C GLN A 71 -1.66 7.82 67.17
N GLN A 72 -0.57 8.27 67.83
CA GLN A 72 0.40 9.18 67.19
C GLN A 72 1.11 8.52 66.02
N ILE A 73 1.46 7.23 66.11
CA ILE A 73 2.13 6.49 65.04
C ILE A 73 1.16 6.21 63.91
N MET A 74 -0.10 5.90 64.20
CA MET A 74 -1.14 5.71 63.21
C MET A 74 -1.59 7.00 62.51
N ALA A 75 -1.23 8.20 63.06
CA ALA A 75 -1.47 9.47 62.37
C ALA A 75 -0.73 9.55 61.01
N ASN A 76 0.32 8.72 60.81
CA ASN A 76 0.92 8.54 59.49
C ASN A 76 -0.05 7.84 58.53
N GLU A 77 -0.24 8.46 57.39
CA GLU A 77 -1.08 7.90 56.31
C GLU A 77 -0.57 6.50 55.89
N GLY A 78 -1.48 5.56 55.73
CA GLY A 78 -1.21 4.21 55.20
C GLY A 78 -1.32 3.07 56.24
N VAL A 79 -1.44 3.36 57.53
CA VAL A 79 -1.71 2.33 58.52
C VAL A 79 -3.22 2.28 58.82
N ARG A 80 -3.82 1.11 58.56
CA ARG A 80 -5.25 0.86 58.78
C ARG A 80 -5.55 0.49 60.23
N SER A 81 -4.78 -0.47 60.77
CA SER A 81 -5.00 -0.89 62.15
C SER A 81 -3.69 -1.34 62.81
N VAL A 82 -3.59 -1.14 64.13
CA VAL A 82 -2.53 -1.69 64.95
C VAL A 82 -3.15 -2.38 66.15
N LEU A 83 -2.73 -3.60 66.36
CA LEU A 83 -3.18 -4.40 67.51
C LEU A 83 -1.95 -4.94 68.23
N VAL A 84 -1.94 -4.77 69.58
CA VAL A 84 -0.90 -5.26 70.45
C VAL A 84 -1.48 -6.32 71.38
N THR A 85 -0.79 -7.47 71.47
CA THR A 85 -1.22 -8.57 72.33
C THR A 85 -0.12 -9.08 73.23
N ASP A 86 -0.51 -9.76 74.31
CA ASP A 86 0.42 -10.61 75.05
C ASP A 86 0.78 -11.90 74.33
N LEU A 87 1.65 -12.72 74.94
CA LEU A 87 2.04 -14.02 74.36
C LEU A 87 0.90 -15.06 74.28
N ARG A 88 -0.22 -14.84 75.00
CA ARG A 88 -1.40 -15.69 75.00
C ARG A 88 -2.48 -15.20 74.03
N GLY A 89 -2.24 -14.11 73.32
CA GLY A 89 -3.16 -13.50 72.40
C GLY A 89 -4.23 -12.62 73.06
N ASN A 90 -4.08 -12.25 74.36
CA ASN A 90 -4.95 -11.26 74.98
C ASN A 90 -4.62 -9.89 74.40
N VAL A 91 -5.63 -9.12 74.02
CA VAL A 91 -5.47 -7.79 73.44
C VAL A 91 -5.14 -6.78 74.49
N LEU A 92 -4.03 -6.08 74.36
CA LEU A 92 -3.57 -5.01 75.22
C LEU A 92 -3.99 -3.66 74.71
N ALA A 93 -3.95 -3.45 73.43
CA ALA A 93 -4.46 -2.27 72.73
C ALA A 93 -4.85 -2.63 71.30
N PHE A 94 -5.93 -2.05 70.77
CA PHE A 94 -6.36 -2.18 69.40
C PHE A 94 -6.90 -0.84 68.88
N LEU A 95 -6.22 -0.28 67.90
CA LEU A 95 -6.62 0.95 67.23
C LEU A 95 -6.91 0.66 65.78
N GLU A 96 -8.00 1.25 65.29
CA GLU A 96 -8.43 1.09 63.89
C GLU A 96 -8.80 2.43 63.29
N ARG A 97 -8.38 2.68 62.06
CA ARG A 97 -8.76 3.85 61.27
C ARG A 97 -10.14 3.58 60.63
N ARG A 98 -11.13 4.37 61.00
CA ARG A 98 -12.47 4.28 60.43
C ARG A 98 -12.50 4.93 59.04
N ALA A 99 -12.91 4.19 58.07
CA ALA A 99 -12.94 4.66 56.68
C ALA A 99 -13.85 5.88 56.44
N GLU A 100 -14.90 6.06 57.26
CA GLU A 100 -15.86 7.16 57.11
C GLU A 100 -15.33 8.55 57.50
N TYR A 101 -14.36 8.63 58.45
CA TYR A 101 -13.93 9.90 59.01
C TYR A 101 -12.41 10.07 59.05
N ASP A 102 -11.67 9.13 58.55
CA ASP A 102 -10.19 9.08 58.65
C ASP A 102 -9.65 9.24 60.07
N GLU A 103 -10.50 8.99 61.09
CA GLU A 103 -10.14 9.06 62.47
C GLU A 103 -9.64 7.70 63.00
N VAL A 104 -8.54 7.74 63.74
CA VAL A 104 -8.01 6.59 64.49
C VAL A 104 -8.68 6.54 65.86
N LYS A 105 -9.40 5.45 66.15
CA LYS A 105 -10.08 5.23 67.43
C LYS A 105 -9.75 3.89 68.05
N PRO A 106 -9.69 3.80 69.41
CA PRO A 106 -9.61 2.51 70.06
C PRO A 106 -10.80 1.61 69.70
N ASN A 107 -10.51 0.34 69.47
CA ASN A 107 -11.51 -0.66 69.18
C ASN A 107 -11.52 -1.72 70.31
N PHE A 108 -12.55 -1.70 71.13
CA PHE A 108 -12.69 -2.60 72.29
C PHE A 108 -13.50 -3.87 71.97
N SER A 109 -13.77 -4.17 70.70
CA SER A 109 -14.55 -5.32 70.30
C SER A 109 -13.83 -6.66 70.50
N LEU A 110 -12.50 -6.64 70.61
CA LEU A 110 -11.67 -7.84 70.69
C LEU A 110 -10.95 -7.86 72.08
N SER A 111 -11.22 -8.89 72.87
CA SER A 111 -10.49 -9.13 74.12
C SER A 111 -9.37 -10.16 73.92
N ARG A 112 -9.48 -11.02 72.94
CA ARG A 112 -8.49 -12.06 72.64
C ARG A 112 -8.52 -12.45 71.15
N ILE A 113 -7.35 -12.77 70.57
CA ILE A 113 -7.20 -13.26 69.23
C ILE A 113 -6.43 -14.60 69.20
N GLU A 114 -6.70 -15.40 68.19
CA GLU A 114 -5.88 -16.57 67.92
C GLU A 114 -4.60 -16.13 67.22
N LEU A 115 -3.43 -16.42 67.84
CA LEU A 115 -2.13 -16.20 67.20
C LEU A 115 -1.90 -17.19 66.09
N PRO A 116 -1.33 -16.80 64.94
CA PRO A 116 -0.98 -17.75 63.89
C PRO A 116 -0.06 -18.85 64.41
N LYS A 117 -0.35 -20.12 64.02
CA LYS A 117 0.37 -21.30 64.51
C LYS A 117 1.87 -21.37 64.12
N ASN A 118 2.30 -20.61 63.14
CA ASN A 118 3.65 -20.58 62.57
C ASN A 118 4.24 -19.15 62.59
N LEU A 119 4.15 -18.40 63.66
CA LEU A 119 4.85 -17.14 63.80
C LEU A 119 6.37 -17.39 63.91
N PRO A 120 7.19 -16.80 63.04
CA PRO A 120 8.64 -16.86 63.15
C PRO A 120 9.16 -16.09 64.34
N ASP A 121 10.43 -16.28 64.69
CA ASP A 121 11.04 -15.70 65.86
C ASP A 121 11.18 -14.15 65.85
N SER A 122 10.88 -13.46 64.70
CA SER A 122 11.03 -12.02 64.59
C SER A 122 9.80 -11.34 63.98
N PHE A 123 9.50 -11.61 62.70
CA PHE A 123 8.37 -10.99 62.00
C PHE A 123 7.88 -11.85 60.84
N VAL A 124 6.62 -11.62 60.41
CA VAL A 124 6.02 -12.12 59.18
C VAL A 124 5.21 -11.04 58.52
N VAL A 125 5.37 -10.92 57.19
CA VAL A 125 4.55 -10.03 56.37
C VAL A 125 3.68 -10.90 55.43
N ASN A 126 2.37 -10.81 55.59
CA ASN A 126 1.39 -11.46 54.69
C ASN A 126 0.73 -10.37 53.85
N LYS A 127 0.83 -10.47 52.55
CA LYS A 127 0.19 -9.52 51.60
C LYS A 127 -1.04 -10.16 50.96
N THR A 128 -2.14 -9.42 50.95
CA THR A 128 -3.33 -9.60 50.13
C THR A 128 -3.44 -8.45 49.15
N ASP A 129 -4.37 -8.54 48.17
CA ASP A 129 -4.47 -7.51 47.11
C ASP A 129 -4.63 -6.07 47.62
N ASP A 130 -5.33 -5.87 48.75
CA ASP A 130 -5.64 -4.54 49.29
C ASP A 130 -4.88 -4.20 50.59
N LEU A 131 -4.37 -5.19 51.27
CA LEU A 131 -3.82 -5.02 52.61
C LEU A 131 -2.50 -5.79 52.79
N SER A 132 -1.57 -5.16 53.50
CA SER A 132 -0.37 -5.82 54.04
C SER A 132 -0.53 -6.00 55.54
N VAL A 133 -0.36 -7.22 56.01
CA VAL A 133 -0.45 -7.56 57.44
C VAL A 133 0.92 -7.97 57.93
N LEU A 134 1.53 -7.11 58.79
CA LEU A 134 2.78 -7.41 59.46
C LEU A 134 2.48 -7.94 60.87
N TRP A 135 3.06 -9.08 61.22
CA TRP A 135 3.19 -9.53 62.58
C TRP A 135 4.64 -9.33 63.03
N TYR A 136 4.84 -8.61 64.16
CA TYR A 136 6.16 -8.35 64.71
C TYR A 136 6.21 -8.75 66.17
N LYS A 137 7.23 -9.46 66.59
CA LYS A 137 7.41 -9.91 67.97
C LYS A 137 7.95 -8.74 68.84
N VAL A 138 7.35 -8.54 69.95
CA VAL A 138 7.86 -7.60 70.95
C VAL A 138 8.79 -8.34 71.89
N ASP A 139 10.10 -8.17 71.70
CA ASP A 139 11.13 -8.94 72.42
C ASP A 139 12.35 -8.06 72.72
N PRO A 140 12.32 -7.27 73.79
CA PRO A 140 13.47 -6.48 74.26
C PRO A 140 14.52 -7.34 74.98
N GLY A 141 14.56 -8.65 74.78
CA GLY A 141 15.41 -9.59 75.52
C GLY A 141 14.59 -10.69 76.24
N ILE A 142 13.32 -10.40 76.51
CA ILE A 142 12.31 -11.33 76.99
C ILE A 142 11.05 -11.13 76.12
N PRO A 143 10.49 -12.18 75.51
CA PRO A 143 9.31 -12.05 74.69
C PRO A 143 8.12 -11.54 75.54
N LEU A 144 7.51 -10.44 75.13
CA LEU A 144 6.38 -9.77 75.80
C LEU A 144 5.05 -9.97 75.11
N GLY A 145 5.04 -10.09 73.77
CA GLY A 145 3.83 -10.22 73.00
C GLY A 145 4.04 -10.02 71.52
N TRP A 146 3.00 -9.64 70.80
CA TRP A 146 2.99 -9.44 69.35
C TRP A 146 2.28 -8.16 68.96
N ILE A 147 2.83 -7.50 67.94
CA ILE A 147 2.18 -6.40 67.24
C ILE A 147 1.67 -6.91 65.90
N ARG A 148 0.41 -6.69 65.60
CA ARG A 148 -0.17 -6.88 64.28
C ARG A 148 -0.49 -5.52 63.70
N MET A 149 0.14 -5.19 62.56
CA MET A 149 -0.10 -3.94 61.85
C MET A 149 -0.68 -4.25 60.47
N GLU A 150 -1.79 -3.59 60.16
CA GLU A 150 -2.38 -3.64 58.80
C GLU A 150 -2.11 -2.30 58.12
N SER A 151 -1.59 -2.36 56.89
CA SER A 151 -1.34 -1.17 56.07
C SER A 151 -2.01 -1.30 54.71
N PHE A 152 -2.41 -0.17 54.11
CA PHE A 152 -2.98 -0.16 52.76
C PHE A 152 -1.88 -0.33 51.72
N SER A 153 -2.11 -1.24 50.76
CA SER A 153 -1.21 -1.45 49.61
C SER A 153 -1.46 -0.49 48.43
N ASN A 154 -2.60 0.22 48.45
CA ASN A 154 -3.14 0.96 47.29
C ASN A 154 -2.32 2.17 46.84
N LEU A 155 -1.45 2.73 47.66
CA LEU A 155 -0.63 3.90 47.28
C LEU A 155 0.40 3.54 46.20
N SER A 156 0.89 2.29 46.23
CA SER A 156 1.80 1.76 45.20
C SER A 156 1.10 1.43 43.89
N ASP A 157 -0.15 0.99 43.96
CA ASP A 157 -0.91 0.59 42.77
C ASP A 157 -1.26 1.78 41.89
N ALA A 158 -1.58 2.93 42.49
CA ALA A 158 -1.83 4.17 41.74
C ALA A 158 -0.56 4.66 40.99
N LEU A 159 0.61 4.57 41.63
CA LEU A 159 1.89 4.94 41.00
C LEU A 159 2.24 3.97 39.86
N LEU A 160 2.09 2.66 40.08
CA LEU A 160 2.36 1.63 39.09
C LEU A 160 1.40 1.74 37.93
N ASN A 161 0.13 2.06 38.18
CA ASN A 161 -0.86 2.23 37.12
C ASN A 161 -0.56 3.44 36.21
N ASN A 162 -0.20 4.58 36.82
CA ASN A 162 0.26 5.76 36.06
C ASN A 162 1.50 5.45 35.22
N LEU A 163 2.45 4.71 35.76
CA LEU A 163 3.66 4.30 35.04
C LEU A 163 3.31 3.38 33.85
N ARG A 164 2.40 2.43 34.06
CA ARG A 164 1.90 1.53 33.01
C ARG A 164 1.19 2.29 31.88
N ILE A 165 0.34 3.26 32.22
CA ILE A 165 -0.36 4.10 31.24
C ILE A 165 0.65 4.93 30.43
N ASN A 166 1.64 5.56 31.07
CA ASN A 166 2.66 6.35 30.38
C ASN A 166 3.52 5.50 29.43
N ILE A 167 3.89 4.29 29.84
CA ILE A 167 4.60 3.34 28.98
C ILE A 167 3.76 2.95 27.77
N MET A 168 2.48 2.59 27.98
CA MET A 168 1.56 2.26 26.88
C MET A 168 1.39 3.42 25.90
N LEU A 169 1.23 4.64 26.40
CA LEU A 169 1.10 5.83 25.57
C LEU A 169 2.37 6.08 24.75
N SER A 170 3.55 5.95 25.35
CA SER A 170 4.83 6.12 24.64
C SER A 170 5.02 5.11 23.53
N VAL A 171 4.69 3.84 23.77
CA VAL A 171 4.73 2.77 22.77
C VAL A 171 3.73 3.05 21.64
N PHE A 172 2.52 3.48 21.98
CA PHE A 172 1.50 3.84 20.98
C PHE A 172 1.95 4.97 20.05
N VAL A 173 2.52 6.05 20.61
CA VAL A 173 3.04 7.19 19.83
C VAL A 173 4.15 6.75 18.87
N LEU A 174 5.06 5.89 19.34
CA LEU A 174 6.11 5.32 18.49
C LEU A 174 5.55 4.48 17.34
N PHE A 175 4.59 3.61 17.62
CA PHE A 175 3.93 2.81 16.58
C PHE A 175 3.18 3.68 15.57
N ALA A 176 2.45 4.70 16.02
CA ALA A 176 1.74 5.63 15.14
C ALA A 176 2.71 6.39 14.22
N GLY A 177 3.85 6.84 14.74
CA GLY A 177 4.89 7.50 13.96
C GLY A 177 5.50 6.58 12.90
N LEU A 178 5.83 5.34 13.26
CA LEU A 178 6.37 4.35 12.32
C LEU A 178 5.35 3.96 11.23
N PHE A 179 4.09 3.77 11.63
CA PHE A 179 3.02 3.49 10.68
C PHE A 179 2.82 4.64 9.69
N GLY A 180 2.81 5.88 10.17
CA GLY A 180 2.72 7.08 9.33
C GLY A 180 3.88 7.18 8.32
N THR A 181 5.12 6.92 8.76
CA THR A 181 6.29 6.92 7.86
C THR A 181 6.22 5.78 6.84
N ALA A 182 5.85 4.57 7.24
CA ALA A 182 5.66 3.44 6.33
C ALA A 182 4.59 3.72 5.27
N LEU A 183 3.46 4.32 5.67
CA LEU A 183 2.36 4.69 4.79
C LEU A 183 2.81 5.74 3.75
N THR A 184 3.55 6.77 4.18
CA THR A 184 4.06 7.80 3.26
C THR A 184 5.06 7.23 2.26
N LEU A 185 5.94 6.33 2.68
CA LEU A 185 6.87 5.62 1.79
C LEU A 185 6.13 4.74 0.80
N PHE A 186 5.11 4.00 1.24
CA PHE A 186 4.26 3.18 0.37
C PHE A 186 3.56 4.01 -0.71
N TYR A 187 2.94 5.15 -0.33
CA TYR A 187 2.29 6.04 -1.30
C TYR A 187 3.28 6.63 -2.31
N ARG A 188 4.47 7.05 -1.86
CA ARG A 188 5.53 7.54 -2.76
C ARG A 188 6.02 6.46 -3.73
N ALA A 189 6.22 5.23 -3.25
CA ALA A 189 6.62 4.10 -4.09
C ALA A 189 5.55 3.77 -5.13
N LYS A 190 4.27 3.69 -4.72
CA LYS A 190 3.15 3.44 -5.62
C LYS A 190 3.04 4.52 -6.71
N LYS A 191 3.14 5.81 -6.35
CA LYS A 191 3.11 6.93 -7.30
C LYS A 191 4.24 6.83 -8.32
N LYS A 192 5.48 6.56 -7.87
CA LYS A 192 6.64 6.41 -8.74
C LYS A 192 6.47 5.25 -9.73
N THR A 193 5.93 4.11 -9.27
CA THR A 193 5.68 2.95 -10.15
C THR A 193 4.64 3.29 -11.21
N GLN A 194 3.56 3.99 -10.86
CA GLN A 194 2.55 4.43 -11.81
C GLN A 194 3.12 5.39 -12.87
N GLU A 195 3.92 6.36 -12.47
CA GLU A 195 4.58 7.30 -13.39
C GLU A 195 5.52 6.56 -14.36
N GLN A 196 6.28 5.58 -13.87
CA GLN A 196 7.15 4.75 -14.71
C GLN A 196 6.36 3.89 -15.71
N GLN A 197 5.24 3.30 -15.29
CA GLN A 197 4.36 2.53 -16.18
C GLN A 197 3.76 3.40 -17.28
N GLN A 198 3.28 4.61 -16.93
CA GLN A 198 2.75 5.55 -17.93
C GLN A 198 3.82 5.97 -18.94
N GLN A 199 5.02 6.29 -18.47
CA GLN A 199 6.15 6.62 -19.36
C GLN A 199 6.53 5.45 -20.26
N LEU A 200 6.49 4.22 -19.76
CA LEU A 200 6.79 3.03 -20.56
C LEU A 200 5.71 2.79 -21.63
N MET A 201 4.43 2.94 -21.27
CA MET A 201 3.32 2.82 -22.20
C MET A 201 3.40 3.85 -23.32
N SER A 202 3.64 5.13 -22.99
CA SER A 202 3.76 6.19 -24.00
C SER A 202 4.98 5.98 -24.93
N LYS A 203 6.11 5.52 -24.38
CA LYS A 203 7.27 5.16 -25.21
C LYS A 203 6.98 3.98 -26.14
N ASN A 204 6.28 2.95 -25.64
CA ASN A 204 5.89 1.80 -26.46
C ASN A 204 4.93 2.20 -27.57
N GLU A 205 4.00 3.10 -27.31
CA GLU A 205 3.08 3.64 -28.33
C GLU A 205 3.83 4.39 -29.43
N ILE A 206 4.75 5.29 -29.05
CA ILE A 206 5.61 6.02 -29.99
C ILE A 206 6.46 5.04 -30.83
N LEU A 207 7.05 4.03 -30.19
CA LEU A 207 7.85 3.01 -30.89
C LEU A 207 7.00 2.16 -31.83
N TYR A 208 5.78 1.82 -31.40
CA TYR A 208 4.83 1.07 -32.24
C TYR A 208 4.45 1.88 -33.47
N ASP A 209 4.08 3.15 -33.32
CA ASP A 209 3.73 4.04 -34.42
C ASP A 209 4.91 4.25 -35.36
N ALA A 210 6.10 4.48 -34.81
CA ALA A 210 7.31 4.62 -35.62
C ALA A 210 7.65 3.35 -36.42
N ALA A 211 7.33 2.18 -35.89
CA ALA A 211 7.59 0.92 -36.57
C ALA A 211 6.50 0.55 -37.60
N HIS A 212 5.24 0.96 -37.40
CA HIS A 212 4.09 0.46 -38.15
C HIS A 212 3.40 1.50 -39.06
N LEU A 213 3.73 2.79 -38.87
CA LEU A 213 3.20 3.85 -39.72
C LEU A 213 4.28 4.40 -40.67
N ASP A 214 3.86 4.83 -41.85
CA ASP A 214 4.69 5.59 -42.77
C ASP A 214 4.94 6.99 -42.20
N ALA A 215 6.20 7.41 -42.15
CA ALA A 215 6.60 8.64 -41.49
C ALA A 215 5.99 9.89 -42.13
N LEU A 216 5.76 9.86 -43.46
CA LEU A 216 5.24 10.96 -44.25
C LEU A 216 3.70 11.03 -44.18
N THR A 217 3.01 9.98 -44.56
CA THR A 217 1.56 9.98 -44.74
C THR A 217 0.78 9.57 -43.50
N LYS A 218 1.47 9.03 -42.46
CA LYS A 218 0.87 8.43 -41.28
C LYS A 218 -0.11 7.29 -41.54
N LEU A 219 -0.10 6.74 -42.73
CA LEU A 219 -0.78 5.50 -43.05
C LEU A 219 0.01 4.30 -42.50
N PRO A 220 -0.62 3.13 -42.31
CA PRO A 220 0.10 1.89 -42.12
C PRO A 220 1.19 1.71 -43.16
N ASN A 221 2.36 1.26 -42.74
CA ASN A 221 3.50 1.05 -43.64
C ASN A 221 3.57 -0.42 -44.16
N ARG A 222 4.62 -0.74 -44.89
CA ARG A 222 4.87 -2.11 -45.45
C ARG A 222 4.91 -3.19 -44.36
N LEU A 223 5.46 -2.88 -43.14
CA LEU A 223 5.49 -3.85 -42.06
C LEU A 223 4.09 -4.21 -41.55
N SER A 224 3.17 -3.26 -41.60
CA SER A 224 1.77 -3.47 -41.19
C SER A 224 0.94 -4.28 -42.16
N LEU A 225 1.37 -4.39 -43.45
CA LEU A 225 0.59 -4.98 -44.52
C LEU A 225 0.19 -6.44 -44.25
N SER A 226 1.14 -7.31 -43.88
CA SER A 226 0.85 -8.74 -43.68
C SER A 226 -0.20 -8.93 -42.58
N ARG A 227 -0.04 -8.27 -41.44
CA ARG A 227 -0.98 -8.35 -40.32
C ARG A 227 -2.38 -7.84 -40.67
N LEU A 228 -2.46 -6.72 -41.40
CA LEU A 228 -3.75 -6.14 -41.81
C LEU A 228 -4.45 -7.02 -42.87
N LEU A 229 -3.71 -7.60 -43.81
CA LEU A 229 -4.25 -8.49 -44.80
C LEU A 229 -4.73 -9.81 -44.18
N GLU A 230 -3.98 -10.42 -43.28
CA GLU A 230 -4.42 -11.59 -42.49
C GLU A 230 -5.73 -11.33 -41.75
N ALA A 231 -5.83 -10.19 -41.06
CA ALA A 231 -7.04 -9.80 -40.35
C ALA A 231 -8.22 -9.57 -41.29
N ALA A 232 -8.00 -8.91 -42.42
CA ALA A 232 -9.04 -8.69 -43.43
C ALA A 232 -9.56 -10.02 -44.06
N ILE A 233 -8.66 -10.96 -44.38
CA ILE A 233 -9.02 -12.30 -44.86
C ILE A 233 -9.81 -13.07 -43.80
N ALA A 234 -9.38 -13.02 -42.52
CA ALA A 234 -10.10 -13.70 -41.45
C ALA A 234 -11.53 -13.14 -41.26
N THR A 235 -11.68 -11.81 -41.37
CA THR A 235 -12.99 -11.14 -41.33
C THR A 235 -13.86 -11.55 -42.50
N SER A 236 -13.32 -11.52 -43.74
CA SER A 236 -14.03 -11.96 -44.97
C SER A 236 -14.52 -13.41 -44.88
N LYS A 237 -13.67 -14.31 -44.35
CA LYS A 237 -14.06 -15.72 -44.12
C LYS A 237 -15.22 -15.86 -43.13
N ARG A 238 -15.16 -15.13 -42.01
CA ARG A 238 -16.19 -15.17 -40.95
C ARG A 238 -17.54 -14.65 -41.46
N ASP A 239 -17.51 -13.52 -42.17
CA ASP A 239 -18.70 -12.77 -42.55
C ASP A 239 -19.22 -13.22 -43.95
N THR A 240 -18.50 -14.13 -44.59
CA THR A 240 -18.82 -14.71 -45.93
C THR A 240 -18.95 -13.63 -47.01
N ASP A 241 -18.15 -12.56 -46.88
CA ASP A 241 -18.11 -11.42 -47.78
C ASP A 241 -16.86 -11.46 -48.67
N LEU A 242 -16.83 -10.62 -49.71
CA LEU A 242 -15.64 -10.49 -50.56
C LEU A 242 -14.71 -9.41 -50.02
N LEU A 243 -13.41 -9.65 -50.15
CA LEU A 243 -12.32 -8.72 -49.88
C LEU A 243 -11.58 -8.39 -51.17
N ALA A 244 -11.62 -7.14 -51.62
CA ALA A 244 -10.75 -6.66 -52.66
C ALA A 244 -9.40 -6.24 -52.12
N ILE A 245 -8.35 -6.81 -52.68
CA ILE A 245 -6.94 -6.48 -52.37
C ILE A 245 -6.44 -5.72 -53.61
N CYS A 246 -6.13 -4.43 -53.41
CA CYS A 246 -5.82 -3.52 -54.50
C CYS A 246 -4.40 -3.01 -54.36
N PHE A 247 -3.61 -3.16 -55.43
CA PHE A 247 -2.29 -2.52 -55.53
C PHE A 247 -2.46 -1.24 -56.37
N LEU A 248 -2.00 -0.09 -55.86
CA LEU A 248 -2.21 1.22 -56.47
C LEU A 248 -0.87 1.95 -56.62
N ASP A 249 -0.67 2.57 -57.77
CA ASP A 249 0.49 3.42 -58.07
C ASP A 249 0.01 4.76 -58.66
N LEU A 250 0.61 5.87 -58.20
CA LEU A 250 0.25 7.22 -58.66
C LEU A 250 0.94 7.53 -59.98
N ASP A 251 0.18 7.63 -61.05
CA ASP A 251 0.70 7.91 -62.39
C ASP A 251 1.22 9.36 -62.47
N GLY A 252 2.43 9.50 -62.96
CA GLY A 252 3.06 10.81 -63.21
C GLY A 252 3.69 11.45 -61.95
N PHE A 253 3.71 10.76 -60.82
CA PHE A 253 4.30 11.27 -59.57
C PHE A 253 5.77 11.69 -59.73
N LYS A 254 6.59 10.88 -60.45
CA LYS A 254 7.98 11.23 -60.74
C LYS A 254 8.09 12.58 -61.48
N GLY A 255 7.21 12.85 -62.45
CA GLY A 255 7.20 14.12 -63.16
C GLY A 255 6.85 15.34 -62.27
N VAL A 256 6.10 15.13 -61.19
CA VAL A 256 5.83 16.16 -60.20
C VAL A 256 7.11 16.47 -59.38
N ASN A 257 7.80 15.42 -58.92
CA ASN A 257 9.09 15.56 -58.23
C ASN A 257 10.12 16.28 -59.11
N ASP A 258 10.26 15.87 -60.35
CA ASP A 258 11.24 16.45 -61.29
C ASP A 258 10.94 17.91 -61.60
N ARG A 259 9.67 18.37 -61.61
CA ARG A 259 9.24 19.71 -61.94
C ARG A 259 9.16 20.61 -60.73
N MET A 260 8.67 20.14 -59.58
CA MET A 260 8.32 20.96 -58.42
C MET A 260 9.16 20.64 -57.20
N GLY A 261 10.05 19.64 -57.28
CA GLY A 261 10.90 19.21 -56.19
C GLY A 261 10.25 18.20 -55.26
N HIS A 262 11.07 17.49 -54.45
CA HIS A 262 10.64 16.40 -53.56
C HIS A 262 9.67 16.86 -52.46
N SER A 263 9.80 18.10 -51.96
CA SER A 263 8.88 18.63 -50.94
C SER A 263 7.44 18.73 -51.44
N SER A 264 7.26 19.19 -52.69
CA SER A 264 5.93 19.26 -53.32
C SER A 264 5.40 17.83 -53.63
N GLY A 265 6.27 16.89 -53.97
CA GLY A 265 5.89 15.49 -54.11
C GLY A 265 5.44 14.87 -52.78
N ASP A 266 6.11 15.17 -51.69
CA ASP A 266 5.71 14.76 -50.34
C ASP A 266 4.33 15.31 -49.97
N ASN A 267 4.08 16.62 -50.25
CA ASN A 267 2.76 17.24 -50.04
C ASN A 267 1.66 16.54 -50.90
N LEU A 268 1.98 16.19 -52.13
CA LEU A 268 1.08 15.44 -53.01
C LEU A 268 0.77 14.03 -52.46
N LEU A 269 1.75 13.29 -51.95
CA LEU A 269 1.55 11.99 -51.30
C LEU A 269 0.64 12.08 -50.08
N ILE A 270 0.86 13.09 -49.21
CA ILE A 270 -0.01 13.35 -48.04
C ILE A 270 -1.45 13.64 -48.53
N ALA A 271 -1.62 14.47 -49.53
CA ALA A 271 -2.93 14.82 -50.07
C ALA A 271 -3.63 13.62 -50.69
N ALA A 272 -2.93 12.81 -51.48
CA ALA A 272 -3.44 11.57 -52.08
C ALA A 272 -3.86 10.54 -51.02
N ALA A 273 -3.02 10.32 -50.01
CA ALA A 273 -3.35 9.47 -48.88
C ALA A 273 -4.63 9.94 -48.16
N GLY A 274 -4.76 11.25 -47.91
CA GLY A 274 -5.95 11.85 -47.31
C GLY A 274 -7.22 11.67 -48.15
N ARG A 275 -7.12 11.77 -49.51
CA ARG A 275 -8.26 11.51 -50.38
C ARG A 275 -8.67 10.03 -50.37
N MET A 276 -7.72 9.11 -50.43
CA MET A 276 -7.98 7.68 -50.37
C MET A 276 -8.65 7.30 -49.03
N LYS A 277 -8.12 7.78 -47.92
CA LYS A 277 -8.69 7.50 -46.59
C LYS A 277 -10.13 8.00 -46.43
N LYS A 278 -10.47 9.17 -47.02
CA LYS A 278 -11.84 9.71 -47.02
C LYS A 278 -12.78 8.95 -47.98
N ALA A 279 -12.24 8.27 -48.96
CA ALA A 279 -13.01 7.53 -49.95
C ALA A 279 -13.44 6.13 -49.47
N ILE A 280 -12.85 5.60 -48.43
CA ILE A 280 -13.10 4.25 -47.92
C ILE A 280 -13.79 4.30 -46.54
N ARG A 281 -14.30 3.17 -46.05
CA ARG A 281 -14.92 3.02 -44.75
C ARG A 281 -13.85 2.88 -43.65
N ASP A 282 -14.22 3.08 -42.40
CA ASP A 282 -13.30 2.89 -41.26
C ASP A 282 -12.83 1.42 -41.13
N SER A 283 -13.61 0.46 -41.61
CA SER A 283 -13.26 -0.95 -41.66
C SER A 283 -12.25 -1.30 -42.74
N ASP A 284 -12.06 -0.43 -43.72
CA ASP A 284 -11.12 -0.59 -44.82
C ASP A 284 -9.74 -0.06 -44.47
N SER A 285 -8.72 -0.47 -45.18
CA SER A 285 -7.35 -0.02 -44.94
C SER A 285 -6.68 0.58 -46.16
N VAL A 286 -5.95 1.67 -46.01
CA VAL A 286 -4.98 2.21 -46.96
C VAL A 286 -3.60 2.05 -46.33
N ILE A 287 -2.69 1.44 -47.09
CA ILE A 287 -1.32 1.12 -46.63
C ILE A 287 -0.36 1.73 -47.65
N ARG A 288 0.70 2.39 -47.22
CA ARG A 288 1.76 2.89 -48.11
C ARG A 288 2.95 1.94 -48.07
N LEU A 289 3.38 1.46 -49.23
CA LEU A 289 4.52 0.54 -49.34
C LEU A 289 5.86 1.28 -49.45
N GLY A 290 5.84 2.47 -50.04
CA GLY A 290 6.99 3.33 -50.27
C GLY A 290 6.84 4.05 -51.64
N GLY A 291 7.56 5.17 -51.82
CA GLY A 291 7.38 5.95 -53.04
C GLY A 291 5.92 6.38 -53.25
N ASP A 292 5.40 6.08 -54.44
CA ASP A 292 4.04 6.31 -54.92
C ASP A 292 3.14 5.07 -54.89
N GLU A 293 3.58 3.97 -54.24
CA GLU A 293 2.86 2.69 -54.16
C GLU A 293 2.01 2.59 -52.89
N PHE A 294 0.76 2.19 -53.05
CA PHE A 294 -0.21 1.97 -51.95
C PHE A 294 -0.92 0.61 -52.12
N VAL A 295 -1.40 0.08 -51.02
CA VAL A 295 -2.31 -1.07 -51.02
C VAL A 295 -3.61 -0.68 -50.34
N LEU A 296 -4.74 -1.03 -50.96
CA LEU A 296 -6.06 -0.86 -50.35
C LEU A 296 -6.63 -2.25 -50.04
N LEU A 297 -7.20 -2.38 -48.85
CA LEU A 297 -7.93 -3.56 -48.39
C LEU A 297 -9.39 -3.15 -48.21
N LEU A 298 -10.27 -3.58 -49.09
CA LEU A 298 -11.67 -3.16 -49.13
C LEU A 298 -12.56 -4.37 -48.83
N GLY A 299 -13.05 -4.44 -47.58
CA GLY A 299 -13.81 -5.59 -47.07
C GLY A 299 -15.33 -5.40 -47.15
N GLY A 300 -16.07 -6.46 -46.78
CA GLY A 300 -17.53 -6.41 -46.67
C GLY A 300 -18.26 -6.23 -47.99
N LEU A 301 -17.62 -6.59 -49.11
CA LEU A 301 -18.21 -6.45 -50.45
C LEU A 301 -19.19 -7.60 -50.71
N LYS A 302 -20.39 -7.28 -51.17
CA LYS A 302 -21.43 -8.27 -51.53
C LYS A 302 -21.30 -8.80 -52.94
N GLY A 303 -20.48 -8.17 -53.78
CA GLY A 303 -20.19 -8.59 -55.14
C GLY A 303 -19.07 -7.78 -55.76
N VAL A 304 -18.48 -8.32 -56.83
CA VAL A 304 -17.38 -7.71 -57.61
C VAL A 304 -17.76 -6.30 -58.11
N SER A 305 -19.03 -6.13 -58.52
CA SER A 305 -19.54 -4.85 -59.02
C SER A 305 -19.48 -3.74 -57.99
N GLU A 306 -19.74 -4.04 -56.73
CA GLU A 306 -19.65 -3.05 -55.63
C GLU A 306 -18.20 -2.56 -55.47
N GLY A 307 -17.22 -3.48 -55.50
CA GLY A 307 -15.81 -3.14 -55.53
C GLY A 307 -15.46 -2.21 -56.70
N GLY A 308 -15.95 -2.52 -57.89
CA GLY A 308 -15.72 -1.69 -59.07
C GLY A 308 -16.25 -0.26 -58.98
N VAL A 309 -17.40 -0.04 -58.35
CA VAL A 309 -17.94 1.30 -58.07
C VAL A 309 -17.04 2.08 -57.10
N LEU A 310 -16.59 1.44 -56.04
CA LEU A 310 -15.70 2.05 -55.07
C LEU A 310 -14.34 2.43 -55.68
N LEU A 311 -13.77 1.53 -56.48
CA LEU A 311 -12.51 1.76 -57.18
C LEU A 311 -12.61 2.92 -58.20
N ARG A 312 -13.72 3.00 -58.95
CA ARG A 312 -13.97 4.16 -59.83
C ARG A 312 -14.02 5.44 -59.06
N ARG A 313 -14.72 5.49 -57.91
CA ARG A 313 -14.77 6.66 -57.06
C ARG A 313 -13.37 7.08 -56.55
N ILE A 314 -12.52 6.11 -56.19
CA ILE A 314 -11.14 6.39 -55.76
C ILE A 314 -10.34 6.99 -56.93
N LEU A 315 -10.42 6.43 -58.12
CA LEU A 315 -9.75 6.97 -59.30
C LEU A 315 -10.19 8.39 -59.62
N ASP A 316 -11.51 8.67 -59.62
CA ASP A 316 -12.05 9.98 -59.88
C ASP A 316 -11.57 11.03 -58.84
N LEU A 317 -11.49 10.65 -57.58
CA LEU A 317 -10.96 11.50 -56.54
C LEU A 317 -9.45 11.80 -56.69
N LEU A 318 -8.67 10.82 -57.15
CA LEU A 318 -7.25 10.96 -57.40
C LEU A 318 -6.95 11.73 -58.70
N ALA A 319 -7.81 11.63 -59.70
CA ALA A 319 -7.71 12.38 -60.93
C ALA A 319 -8.16 13.87 -60.80
N ALA A 320 -8.90 14.19 -59.74
CA ALA A 320 -9.26 15.59 -59.45
C ALA A 320 -8.03 16.45 -59.15
N PRO A 321 -7.99 17.72 -59.54
CA PRO A 321 -6.83 18.60 -59.30
C PRO A 321 -6.43 18.65 -57.85
N PHE A 322 -5.11 18.56 -57.55
CA PHE A 322 -4.53 18.80 -56.24
C PHE A 322 -3.96 20.24 -56.19
N MET A 323 -4.23 20.96 -55.13
CA MET A 323 -3.58 22.27 -54.88
C MET A 323 -2.33 21.98 -54.04
N ILE A 324 -1.16 22.03 -54.68
CA ILE A 324 0.13 21.79 -54.03
C ILE A 324 0.99 23.06 -54.18
N ASP A 325 1.36 23.64 -53.05
CA ASP A 325 2.18 24.88 -52.97
C ASP A 325 1.62 26.00 -53.87
N GLY A 326 0.28 26.17 -53.88
CA GLY A 326 -0.44 27.19 -54.67
C GLY A 326 -0.60 26.89 -56.17
N GLN A 327 -0.12 25.73 -56.62
CA GLN A 327 -0.26 25.30 -58.04
C GLN A 327 -1.23 24.12 -58.15
N SER A 328 -1.96 24.07 -59.28
CA SER A 328 -2.84 22.96 -59.60
C SER A 328 -2.04 21.84 -60.25
N VAL A 329 -2.02 20.66 -59.59
CA VAL A 329 -1.32 19.49 -60.04
C VAL A 329 -2.35 18.41 -60.44
N LEU A 330 -2.20 17.85 -61.61
CA LEU A 330 -3.00 16.73 -62.10
C LEU A 330 -2.15 15.47 -62.17
N ILE A 331 -2.64 14.44 -61.51
CA ILE A 331 -2.11 13.05 -61.59
C ILE A 331 -3.27 12.10 -61.77
N SER A 332 -2.99 10.86 -62.04
CA SER A 332 -3.97 9.77 -61.99
C SER A 332 -3.43 8.60 -61.16
N ALA A 333 -4.15 7.50 -61.16
CA ALA A 333 -3.65 6.28 -60.51
C ALA A 333 -3.98 5.07 -61.36
N SER A 334 -3.12 4.07 -61.30
CA SER A 334 -3.35 2.75 -61.85
C SER A 334 -3.56 1.74 -60.74
N ILE A 335 -4.66 0.99 -60.77
CA ILE A 335 -5.05 0.06 -59.72
C ILE A 335 -5.18 -1.35 -60.29
N GLY A 336 -4.44 -2.32 -59.70
CA GLY A 336 -4.67 -3.74 -59.92
C GLY A 336 -5.42 -4.37 -58.77
N VAL A 337 -6.31 -5.26 -59.02
CA VAL A 337 -7.23 -5.83 -58.00
C VAL A 337 -7.26 -7.33 -58.08
N THR A 338 -7.17 -7.99 -56.94
CA THR A 338 -7.61 -9.38 -56.79
C THR A 338 -8.70 -9.46 -55.73
N ILE A 339 -9.56 -10.46 -55.78
CA ILE A 339 -10.72 -10.59 -54.90
C ILE A 339 -10.70 -11.94 -54.20
N TYR A 340 -10.50 -11.91 -52.89
CA TYR A 340 -10.61 -13.09 -52.04
C TYR A 340 -12.10 -13.31 -51.67
N PRO A 341 -12.63 -14.56 -51.64
CA PRO A 341 -11.99 -15.84 -51.93
C PRO A 341 -12.13 -16.32 -53.39
N ILE A 342 -12.51 -15.45 -54.33
CA ILE A 342 -12.55 -15.81 -55.75
C ILE A 342 -11.15 -16.22 -56.25
N ASP A 343 -10.15 -15.43 -55.90
CA ASP A 343 -8.76 -15.82 -55.90
C ASP A 343 -8.41 -16.33 -54.50
N SER A 344 -8.15 -17.60 -54.33
CA SER A 344 -7.86 -18.28 -53.08
C SER A 344 -6.37 -18.59 -52.90
N ALA A 345 -5.51 -17.86 -53.54
CA ALA A 345 -4.06 -18.00 -53.48
C ALA A 345 -3.47 -17.63 -52.10
N SER A 346 -2.19 -17.86 -51.91
CA SER A 346 -1.51 -17.43 -50.72
C SER A 346 -1.48 -15.89 -50.57
N ILE A 347 -1.26 -15.36 -49.39
CA ILE A 347 -1.18 -13.91 -49.14
C ILE A 347 -0.14 -13.26 -50.06
N THR A 348 1.00 -13.91 -50.25
CA THR A 348 2.07 -13.42 -51.13
C THR A 348 1.63 -13.40 -52.59
N ASP A 349 0.95 -14.44 -53.03
CA ASP A 349 0.47 -14.54 -54.41
C ASP A 349 -0.69 -13.56 -54.68
N LEU A 350 -1.61 -13.36 -53.71
CA LEU A 350 -2.67 -12.35 -53.85
C LEU A 350 -2.10 -10.94 -54.06
N LEU A 351 -1.04 -10.56 -53.37
CA LEU A 351 -0.36 -9.27 -53.59
C LEU A 351 0.33 -9.21 -54.93
N ALA A 352 1.00 -10.29 -55.36
CA ALA A 352 1.63 -10.41 -56.69
C ALA A 352 0.61 -10.36 -57.82
N HIS A 353 -0.55 -10.99 -57.66
CA HIS A 353 -1.66 -10.94 -58.60
C HIS A 353 -2.22 -9.52 -58.77
N ALA A 354 -2.42 -8.81 -57.65
CA ALA A 354 -2.87 -7.42 -57.69
C ALA A 354 -1.81 -6.50 -58.35
N ASP A 355 -0.51 -6.68 -58.04
CA ASP A 355 0.57 -5.92 -58.71
C ASP A 355 0.63 -6.17 -60.20
N SER A 356 0.54 -7.44 -60.63
CA SER A 356 0.48 -7.80 -62.06
C SER A 356 -0.69 -7.12 -62.78
N ALA A 357 -1.88 -7.12 -62.16
CA ALA A 357 -3.04 -6.44 -62.70
C ALA A 357 -2.88 -4.91 -62.76
N MET A 358 -2.18 -4.29 -61.79
CA MET A 358 -1.84 -2.87 -61.83
C MET A 358 -0.93 -2.54 -62.99
N TYR A 359 0.05 -3.38 -63.27
CA TYR A 359 0.91 -3.20 -64.43
C TYR A 359 0.14 -3.25 -65.74
N GLU A 360 -0.88 -4.11 -65.85
CA GLU A 360 -1.79 -4.12 -67.01
C GLU A 360 -2.64 -2.84 -67.10
N ALA A 361 -3.11 -2.28 -65.97
CA ALA A 361 -3.78 -0.99 -65.95
C ALA A 361 -2.90 0.13 -66.49
N LYS A 362 -1.61 0.17 -66.13
CA LYS A 362 -0.62 1.12 -66.69
C LYS A 362 -0.46 0.99 -68.19
N LYS A 363 -0.44 -0.24 -68.73
CA LYS A 363 -0.33 -0.50 -70.21
C LYS A 363 -1.57 -0.08 -70.97
N GLN A 364 -2.76 -0.21 -70.40
CA GLN A 364 -4.04 0.14 -70.98
C GLN A 364 -4.32 1.67 -71.04
N GLY A 365 -3.35 2.50 -70.64
CA GLY A 365 -3.48 3.95 -70.77
C GLY A 365 -3.60 4.68 -69.43
N LYS A 366 -3.37 3.97 -68.29
CA LYS A 366 -3.43 4.55 -66.94
C LYS A 366 -4.83 5.01 -66.55
N ASN A 367 -4.98 5.66 -65.38
CA ASN A 367 -6.26 6.13 -64.84
C ASN A 367 -7.37 5.08 -64.88
N ALA A 368 -7.04 3.83 -64.57
CA ALA A 368 -7.89 2.67 -64.69
C ALA A 368 -7.64 1.66 -63.59
N TRP A 369 -8.59 0.78 -63.39
CA TRP A 369 -8.40 -0.41 -62.58
C TRP A 369 -8.60 -1.68 -63.42
N VAL A 370 -7.83 -2.71 -63.12
CA VAL A 370 -7.88 -4.02 -63.77
C VAL A 370 -8.05 -5.11 -62.73
N LEU A 371 -9.02 -6.00 -62.98
CA LEU A 371 -9.20 -7.19 -62.14
C LEU A 371 -8.26 -8.30 -62.63
N TYR A 372 -7.47 -8.84 -61.72
CA TYR A 372 -6.66 -10.02 -62.02
C TYR A 372 -7.54 -11.20 -62.46
N ARG A 373 -7.16 -11.82 -63.59
CA ARG A 373 -7.74 -13.05 -64.04
C ARG A 373 -6.62 -14.05 -64.17
N ALA A 374 -6.80 -15.22 -63.55
CA ALA A 374 -5.86 -16.30 -63.75
C ALA A 374 -5.75 -16.65 -65.22
N PRO A 375 -4.55 -16.92 -65.76
CA PRO A 375 -4.34 -17.24 -67.11
C PRO A 375 -5.05 -18.56 -67.58
#